data_da065cf1311e18158ef580fea734b7d3
#
_entry.id   da065cf1311e18158ef580fea734b7d3
#
_cell.length_a   1.000
_cell.length_b   1.000
_cell.length_c   1.000
_cell.angle_alpha   90.00
_cell.angle_beta   90.00
_cell.angle_gamma   90.00
#
_symmetry.space_group_name_H-M   'P 1'
#
loop_
_entity.id
_entity.type
_entity.pdbx_description
1 polymer ?
#
loop_
_entity_poly.entity_id
_entity_poly.type
_entity_poly.pdbx_seq_one_letter_code
_entity_poly.pdbx_strand_id
1 'polypeptide(L)'
;AMYGLSEKNMASTFGDAAKESAKQQVALIHIVKQKMDELGLSLSYSQKKNIVTANKQNAEQLGGEDAYLQRLASIGFDMDHYNNYQYVSACAQVLKDYYFGENGVSVPSDDELQKYFDDNYITAKHILILTTNPSTGETTRTDEEAKKEAQAVLDRLNNGEDFDALLTEK
;
A
#
# COMPACT_ATOMS: atom_id res chain seq x y z
N ALA A 1 0.62 19.30 17.44
CA ALA A 1 0.36 19.58 16.02
C ALA A 1 1.56 19.06 15.23
N MET A 2 1.40 17.96 14.52
CA MET A 2 2.38 17.46 13.56
C MET A 2 2.54 18.51 12.45
N TYR A 3 3.72 19.02 12.22
CA TYR A 3 4.07 20.05 11.21
C TYR A 3 3.62 21.50 11.47
N GLY A 4 3.24 21.91 12.69
CA GLY A 4 2.96 23.32 13.02
C GLY A 4 1.74 23.94 12.30
N LEU A 5 0.88 23.11 11.69
CA LEU A 5 -0.34 23.55 10.99
C LEU A 5 -1.50 23.59 11.97
N SER A 6 -2.21 24.73 12.04
CA SER A 6 -3.49 24.84 12.73
C SER A 6 -4.60 24.18 11.89
N GLU A 7 -5.72 23.80 12.53
CA GLU A 7 -6.90 23.26 11.80
C GLU A 7 -7.34 24.17 10.65
N LYS A 8 -7.31 25.49 10.86
CA LYS A 8 -7.69 26.49 9.86
C LYS A 8 -6.72 26.47 8.67
N ASN A 9 -5.42 26.34 8.93
CA ASN A 9 -4.40 26.29 7.88
C ASN A 9 -4.45 24.96 7.12
N MET A 10 -4.74 23.85 7.81
CA MET A 10 -4.97 22.55 7.16
C MET A 10 -6.18 22.59 6.23
N ALA A 11 -7.30 23.17 6.66
CA ALA A 11 -8.50 23.29 5.84
C ALA A 11 -8.25 24.14 4.58
N SER A 12 -7.50 25.24 4.67
CA SER A 12 -7.18 26.09 3.51
C SER A 12 -6.15 25.49 2.57
N THR A 13 -5.21 24.70 3.10
CA THR A 13 -4.11 24.12 2.28
C THR A 13 -4.50 22.79 1.62
N PHE A 14 -5.29 21.97 2.32
CA PHE A 14 -5.62 20.61 1.87
C PHE A 14 -7.11 20.41 1.55
N GLY A 15 -7.98 21.38 1.85
CA GLY A 15 -9.41 21.23 1.72
C GLY A 15 -9.87 20.93 0.28
N ASP A 16 -9.30 21.60 -0.71
CA ASP A 16 -9.67 21.37 -2.10
C ASP A 16 -9.11 20.03 -2.62
N ALA A 17 -7.89 19.67 -2.22
CA ALA A 17 -7.32 18.35 -2.52
C ALA A 17 -8.13 17.22 -1.88
N ALA A 18 -8.58 17.39 -0.63
CA ALA A 18 -9.43 16.43 0.05
C ALA A 18 -10.80 16.29 -0.62
N LYS A 19 -11.41 17.39 -1.06
CA LYS A 19 -12.67 17.35 -1.81
C LYS A 19 -12.52 16.63 -3.15
N GLU A 20 -11.44 16.90 -3.88
CA GLU A 20 -11.20 16.25 -5.16
C GLU A 20 -10.93 14.75 -4.97
N SER A 21 -10.14 14.37 -3.97
CA SER A 21 -9.95 12.97 -3.60
C SER A 21 -11.28 12.29 -3.24
N ALA A 22 -12.14 12.95 -2.45
CA ALA A 22 -13.45 12.42 -2.11
C ALA A 22 -14.36 12.22 -3.34
N LYS A 23 -14.36 13.16 -4.30
CA LYS A 23 -15.09 13.00 -5.57
C LYS A 23 -14.59 11.81 -6.37
N GLN A 24 -13.27 11.63 -6.47
CA GLN A 24 -12.67 10.49 -7.17
C GLN A 24 -13.06 9.16 -6.50
N GLN A 25 -13.08 9.09 -5.17
CA GLN A 25 -13.52 7.91 -4.44
C GLN A 25 -15.01 7.58 -4.69
N VAL A 26 -15.88 8.60 -4.66
CA VAL A 26 -17.29 8.41 -4.97
C VAL A 26 -17.50 7.95 -6.42
N ALA A 27 -16.78 8.56 -7.37
CA ALA A 27 -16.81 8.14 -8.77
C ALA A 27 -16.36 6.69 -8.94
N LEU A 28 -15.28 6.27 -8.25
CA LEU A 28 -14.79 4.90 -8.28
C LEU A 28 -15.84 3.90 -7.75
N ILE A 29 -16.53 4.24 -6.65
CA ILE A 29 -17.62 3.43 -6.11
C ILE A 29 -18.71 3.20 -7.15
N HIS A 30 -19.13 4.25 -7.87
CA HIS A 30 -20.13 4.14 -8.91
C HIS A 30 -19.64 3.32 -10.11
N ILE A 31 -18.41 3.54 -10.57
CA ILE A 31 -17.80 2.79 -11.67
C ILE A 31 -17.72 1.29 -11.34
N VAL A 32 -17.28 0.94 -10.12
CA VAL A 32 -17.20 -0.46 -9.68
C VAL A 32 -18.57 -1.11 -9.72
N LYS A 33 -19.59 -0.47 -9.14
CA LYS A 33 -20.97 -1.01 -9.14
C LYS A 33 -21.52 -1.17 -10.55
N GLN A 34 -21.39 -0.13 -11.37
CA GLN A 34 -21.84 -0.16 -12.77
C GLN A 34 -21.15 -1.30 -13.56
N LYS A 35 -19.84 -1.47 -13.40
CA LYS A 35 -19.11 -2.54 -14.10
C LYS A 35 -19.52 -3.94 -13.63
N MET A 36 -19.76 -4.12 -12.33
CA MET A 36 -20.31 -5.38 -11.83
C MET A 36 -21.65 -5.71 -12.49
N ASP A 37 -22.55 -4.74 -12.56
CA ASP A 37 -23.88 -4.89 -13.19
C ASP A 37 -23.76 -5.15 -14.70
N GLU A 38 -22.98 -4.39 -15.43
CA GLU A 38 -22.74 -4.53 -16.89
C GLU A 38 -22.21 -5.93 -17.25
N LEU A 39 -21.34 -6.50 -16.39
CA LEU A 39 -20.72 -7.80 -16.60
C LEU A 39 -21.52 -8.96 -15.99
N GLY A 40 -22.64 -8.67 -15.32
CA GLY A 40 -23.43 -9.68 -14.61
C GLY A 40 -22.69 -10.34 -13.44
N LEU A 41 -21.68 -9.66 -12.88
CA LEU A 41 -20.88 -10.15 -11.77
C LEU A 41 -21.50 -9.80 -10.42
N SER A 42 -21.30 -10.65 -9.44
CA SER A 42 -21.75 -10.42 -8.07
C SER A 42 -20.83 -11.10 -7.07
N LEU A 43 -20.84 -10.61 -5.83
CA LEU A 43 -20.14 -11.29 -4.75
C LEU A 43 -20.81 -12.63 -4.46
N SER A 44 -20.00 -13.68 -4.34
CA SER A 44 -20.42 -15.00 -3.87
C SER A 44 -20.94 -14.93 -2.43
N TYR A 45 -21.68 -15.95 -2.02
CA TYR A 45 -22.11 -16.08 -0.63
C TYR A 45 -20.94 -16.08 0.35
N SER A 46 -19.85 -16.76 0.01
CA SER A 46 -18.63 -16.81 0.84
C SER A 46 -18.01 -15.43 1.01
N GLN A 47 -17.88 -14.63 -0.06
CA GLN A 47 -17.34 -13.28 0.00
C GLN A 47 -18.20 -12.36 0.88
N LYS A 48 -19.52 -12.41 0.74
CA LYS A 48 -20.45 -11.65 1.61
C LYS A 48 -20.33 -12.08 3.06
N LYS A 49 -20.27 -13.39 3.32
CA LYS A 49 -20.10 -13.93 4.68
C LYS A 49 -18.78 -13.50 5.30
N ASN A 50 -17.69 -13.42 4.54
CA ASN A 50 -16.39 -13.00 5.02
C ASN A 50 -16.42 -11.56 5.54
N ILE A 51 -17.13 -10.64 4.87
CA ILE A 51 -17.32 -9.27 5.36
C ILE A 51 -17.98 -9.26 6.75
N VAL A 52 -19.08 -10.00 6.91
CA VAL A 52 -19.80 -10.09 8.20
C VAL A 52 -18.91 -10.70 9.28
N THR A 53 -18.18 -11.76 8.94
CA THR A 53 -17.29 -12.45 9.88
C THR A 53 -16.13 -11.55 10.31
N ALA A 54 -15.52 -10.80 9.37
CA ALA A 54 -14.44 -9.86 9.68
C ALA A 54 -14.92 -8.74 10.61
N ASN A 55 -16.12 -8.19 10.37
CA ASN A 55 -16.69 -7.17 11.25
C ASN A 55 -16.92 -7.69 12.68
N LYS A 56 -17.43 -8.94 12.80
CA LYS A 56 -17.61 -9.58 14.09
C LYS A 56 -16.27 -9.78 14.82
N GLN A 57 -15.27 -10.30 14.14
CA GLN A 57 -13.94 -10.50 14.70
C GLN A 57 -13.29 -9.17 15.15
N ASN A 58 -13.42 -8.12 14.34
CA ASN A 58 -12.94 -6.79 14.70
C ASN A 58 -13.64 -6.23 15.94
N ALA A 59 -14.95 -6.43 16.06
CA ALA A 59 -15.70 -6.04 17.25
C ALA A 59 -15.23 -6.82 18.50
N GLU A 60 -15.04 -8.14 18.38
CA GLU A 60 -14.54 -8.96 19.48
C GLU A 60 -13.13 -8.52 19.92
N GLN A 61 -12.22 -8.23 18.99
CA GLN A 61 -10.85 -7.76 19.28
C GLN A 61 -10.82 -6.39 19.96
N LEU A 62 -11.78 -5.52 19.67
CA LEU A 62 -11.88 -4.18 20.26
C LEU A 62 -12.65 -4.14 21.59
N GLY A 63 -13.14 -5.28 22.07
CA GLY A 63 -13.86 -5.35 23.35
C GLY A 63 -15.38 -5.23 23.22
N GLY A 64 -15.92 -5.45 22.02
CA GLY A 64 -17.35 -5.50 21.74
C GLY A 64 -17.83 -4.53 20.67
N GLU A 65 -19.11 -4.65 20.34
CA GLU A 65 -19.74 -3.88 19.26
C GLU A 65 -19.69 -2.36 19.50
N ASP A 66 -19.96 -1.92 20.71
CA ASP A 66 -19.95 -0.49 21.06
C ASP A 66 -18.56 0.14 20.85
N ALA A 67 -17.49 -0.56 21.26
CA ALA A 67 -16.12 -0.10 21.05
C ALA A 67 -15.76 -0.06 19.55
N TYR A 68 -16.24 -1.04 18.79
CA TYR A 68 -16.07 -1.07 17.34
C TYR A 68 -16.78 0.11 16.65
N LEU A 69 -18.03 0.37 17.00
CA LEU A 69 -18.80 1.51 16.49
C LEU A 69 -18.14 2.86 16.83
N GLN A 70 -17.65 3.02 18.05
CA GLN A 70 -16.89 4.22 18.45
C GLN A 70 -15.61 4.37 17.62
N ARG A 71 -14.91 3.25 17.34
CA ARG A 71 -13.72 3.27 16.49
C ARG A 71 -14.06 3.71 15.07
N LEU A 72 -15.13 3.18 14.46
CA LEU A 72 -15.58 3.59 13.15
C LEU A 72 -15.96 5.08 13.12
N ALA A 73 -16.72 5.54 14.09
CA ALA A 73 -17.10 6.95 14.21
C ALA A 73 -15.88 7.88 14.33
N SER A 74 -14.82 7.45 15.03
CA SER A 74 -13.58 8.23 15.18
C SER A 74 -12.82 8.47 13.85
N ILE A 75 -13.11 7.67 12.84
CA ILE A 75 -12.54 7.79 11.48
C ILE A 75 -13.59 8.23 10.44
N GLY A 76 -14.78 8.68 10.92
CA GLY A 76 -15.83 9.26 10.07
C GLY A 76 -16.77 8.25 9.42
N PHE A 77 -16.80 7.00 9.87
CA PHE A 77 -17.74 5.98 9.38
C PHE A 77 -18.83 5.67 10.39
N ASP A 78 -20.03 5.46 9.91
CA ASP A 78 -21.02 4.60 10.56
C ASP A 78 -20.94 3.16 9.97
N MET A 79 -21.71 2.24 10.55
CA MET A 79 -21.66 0.83 10.13
C MET A 79 -22.17 0.62 8.69
N ASP A 80 -23.19 1.36 8.26
CA ASP A 80 -23.76 1.20 6.92
C ASP A 80 -22.81 1.69 5.83
N HIS A 81 -22.17 2.84 6.04
CA HIS A 81 -21.16 3.38 5.14
C HIS A 81 -19.92 2.48 5.11
N TYR A 82 -19.51 1.94 6.27
CA TYR A 82 -18.38 1.03 6.33
C TYR A 82 -18.66 -0.30 5.64
N ASN A 83 -19.85 -0.89 5.85
CA ASN A 83 -20.27 -2.10 5.14
C ASN A 83 -20.34 -1.89 3.63
N ASN A 84 -20.86 -0.74 3.17
CA ASN A 84 -20.86 -0.40 1.75
C ASN A 84 -19.44 -0.25 1.19
N TYR A 85 -18.54 0.36 1.93
CA TYR A 85 -17.12 0.45 1.56
C TYR A 85 -16.47 -0.94 1.40
N GLN A 86 -16.67 -1.84 2.37
CA GLN A 86 -16.16 -3.21 2.30
C GLN A 86 -16.78 -3.99 1.14
N TYR A 87 -18.09 -3.83 0.91
CA TYR A 87 -18.78 -4.45 -0.22
C TYR A 87 -18.18 -4.00 -1.56
N VAL A 88 -17.99 -2.69 -1.76
CA VAL A 88 -17.42 -2.14 -3.00
C VAL A 88 -15.95 -2.57 -3.16
N SER A 89 -15.19 -2.63 -2.09
CA SER A 89 -13.81 -3.13 -2.12
C SER A 89 -13.74 -4.58 -2.57
N ALA A 90 -14.66 -5.42 -2.07
CA ALA A 90 -14.77 -6.81 -2.52
C ALA A 90 -15.22 -6.93 -3.99
N CYS A 91 -16.14 -6.07 -4.44
CA CYS A 91 -16.53 -5.98 -5.86
C CYS A 91 -15.35 -5.57 -6.76
N ALA A 92 -14.55 -4.60 -6.33
CA ALA A 92 -13.35 -4.19 -7.06
C ALA A 92 -12.34 -5.35 -7.20
N GLN A 93 -12.21 -6.19 -6.17
CA GLN A 93 -11.38 -7.40 -6.27
C GLN A 93 -11.95 -8.40 -7.28
N VAL A 94 -13.27 -8.64 -7.29
CA VAL A 94 -13.91 -9.49 -8.31
C VAL A 94 -13.66 -8.97 -9.71
N LEU A 95 -13.79 -7.66 -9.94
CA LEU A 95 -13.47 -7.05 -11.23
C LEU A 95 -12.00 -7.21 -11.61
N LYS A 96 -11.10 -7.01 -10.65
CA LYS A 96 -9.66 -7.22 -10.86
C LYS A 96 -9.37 -8.66 -11.29
N ASP A 97 -9.97 -9.63 -10.61
CA ASP A 97 -9.79 -11.04 -10.93
C ASP A 97 -10.43 -11.41 -12.28
N TYR A 98 -11.58 -10.81 -12.63
CA TYR A 98 -12.20 -10.98 -13.93
C TYR A 98 -11.31 -10.48 -15.07
N TYR A 99 -10.65 -9.32 -14.91
CA TYR A 99 -9.79 -8.79 -15.97
C TYR A 99 -8.39 -9.40 -15.95
N PHE A 100 -7.77 -9.54 -14.77
CA PHE A 100 -6.33 -9.80 -14.61
C PHE A 100 -6.02 -11.03 -13.75
N GLY A 101 -7.02 -11.80 -13.31
CA GLY A 101 -6.79 -13.08 -12.62
C GLY A 101 -6.18 -14.11 -13.57
N GLU A 102 -5.84 -15.28 -13.07
CA GLU A 102 -5.17 -16.37 -13.81
C GLU A 102 -5.81 -16.70 -15.17
N ASN A 103 -7.15 -16.59 -15.26
CA ASN A 103 -7.91 -16.77 -16.49
C ASN A 103 -8.69 -15.50 -16.89
N GLY A 104 -8.14 -14.34 -16.55
CA GLY A 104 -8.78 -13.05 -16.80
C GLY A 104 -8.83 -12.69 -18.27
N VAL A 105 -9.80 -11.85 -18.65
CA VAL A 105 -10.05 -11.48 -20.06
C VAL A 105 -9.01 -10.48 -20.62
N SER A 106 -8.16 -9.92 -19.77
CA SER A 106 -7.16 -8.92 -20.15
C SER A 106 -5.77 -9.22 -19.52
N VAL A 107 -5.46 -10.50 -19.35
CA VAL A 107 -4.13 -10.91 -18.85
C VAL A 107 -3.09 -10.59 -19.93
N PRO A 108 -2.08 -9.76 -19.63
CA PRO A 108 -0.99 -9.52 -20.57
C PRO A 108 -0.21 -10.80 -20.86
N SER A 109 0.31 -10.93 -22.07
CA SER A 109 1.25 -12.00 -22.40
C SER A 109 2.59 -11.82 -21.66
N ASP A 110 3.35 -12.90 -21.51
CA ASP A 110 4.69 -12.86 -20.91
C ASP A 110 5.60 -11.88 -21.64
N ASP A 111 5.51 -11.79 -22.97
CA ASP A 111 6.29 -10.86 -23.78
C ASP A 111 5.92 -9.39 -23.48
N GLU A 112 4.63 -9.09 -23.29
CA GLU A 112 4.17 -7.74 -22.90
C GLU A 112 4.64 -7.38 -21.49
N LEU A 113 4.58 -8.34 -20.55
CA LEU A 113 5.09 -8.17 -19.19
C LEU A 113 6.61 -7.95 -19.19
N GLN A 114 7.37 -8.75 -19.94
CA GLN A 114 8.81 -8.60 -20.05
C GLN A 114 9.17 -7.24 -20.65
N LYS A 115 8.51 -6.88 -21.75
CA LYS A 115 8.73 -5.56 -22.36
C LYS A 115 8.43 -4.41 -21.40
N TYR A 116 7.32 -4.49 -20.65
CA TYR A 116 6.98 -3.47 -19.67
C TYR A 116 8.02 -3.38 -18.56
N PHE A 117 8.52 -4.54 -18.10
CA PHE A 117 9.60 -4.59 -17.11
C PHE A 117 10.87 -3.93 -17.64
N ASP A 118 11.31 -4.30 -18.84
CA ASP A 118 12.55 -3.77 -19.46
C ASP A 118 12.46 -2.25 -19.70
N ASP A 119 11.28 -1.75 -20.06
CA ASP A 119 11.06 -0.33 -20.35
C ASP A 119 10.93 0.54 -19.07
N ASN A 120 10.49 -0.03 -17.94
CA ASN A 120 10.10 0.75 -16.76
C ASN A 120 10.85 0.42 -15.47
N TYR A 121 11.59 -0.69 -15.43
CA TYR A 121 12.30 -1.16 -14.24
C TYR A 121 13.76 -1.48 -14.53
N ILE A 122 14.57 -1.37 -13.51
CA ILE A 122 15.94 -1.85 -13.52
C ILE A 122 16.16 -2.73 -12.29
N THR A 123 16.99 -3.74 -12.45
CA THR A 123 17.51 -4.50 -11.30
C THR A 123 18.82 -3.87 -10.87
N ALA A 124 18.93 -3.51 -9.61
CA ALA A 124 20.14 -2.95 -9.03
C ALA A 124 20.54 -3.68 -7.75
N LYS A 125 21.82 -3.76 -7.50
CA LYS A 125 22.39 -4.20 -6.22
C LYS A 125 22.93 -2.98 -5.50
N HIS A 126 22.89 -2.98 -4.18
CA HIS A 126 23.51 -1.93 -3.37
C HIS A 126 24.23 -2.51 -2.17
N ILE A 127 25.27 -1.81 -1.71
CA ILE A 127 25.95 -2.08 -0.44
C ILE A 127 25.52 -1.01 0.53
N LEU A 128 24.86 -1.41 1.62
CA LEU A 128 24.31 -0.50 2.62
C LEU A 128 25.22 -0.45 3.86
N ILE A 129 25.78 0.70 4.14
CA ILE A 129 26.56 0.96 5.33
C ILE A 129 25.66 1.58 6.39
N LEU A 130 25.24 0.79 7.35
CA LEU A 130 24.31 1.21 8.40
C LEU A 130 25.03 2.00 9.49
N THR A 131 24.43 3.10 9.94
CA THR A 131 24.86 3.87 11.13
C THR A 131 24.15 3.42 12.40
N THR A 132 23.05 2.67 12.26
CA THR A 132 22.21 2.24 13.37
C THR A 132 21.85 0.77 13.19
N ASN A 133 21.86 0.01 14.26
CA ASN A 133 21.37 -1.35 14.24
C ASN A 133 19.83 -1.35 14.04
N PRO A 134 19.29 -1.96 12.97
CA PRO A 134 17.86 -1.90 12.66
C PRO A 134 16.98 -2.67 13.68
N SER A 135 17.56 -3.59 14.46
CA SER A 135 16.83 -4.38 15.44
C SER A 135 16.80 -3.74 16.83
N THR A 136 17.88 -3.03 17.22
CA THR A 136 18.00 -2.43 18.57
C THR A 136 17.82 -0.93 18.57
N GLY A 137 17.97 -0.25 17.41
CA GLY A 137 17.98 1.21 17.29
C GLY A 137 19.25 1.87 17.81
N GLU A 138 20.26 1.10 18.23
CA GLU A 138 21.51 1.64 18.74
C GLU A 138 22.40 2.13 17.60
N THR A 139 23.04 3.30 17.82
CA THR A 139 24.04 3.83 16.89
C THR A 139 25.28 2.96 16.93
N THR A 140 25.68 2.40 15.79
CA THR A 140 26.85 1.52 15.66
C THR A 140 28.09 2.23 15.17
N ARG A 141 27.89 3.36 14.47
CA ARG A 141 28.95 4.23 13.92
C ARG A 141 28.42 5.63 13.66
N THR A 142 29.30 6.61 13.56
CA THR A 142 28.96 7.98 13.16
C THR A 142 28.72 8.08 11.67
N ASP A 143 28.07 9.15 11.21
CA ASP A 143 27.85 9.44 9.79
C ASP A 143 29.19 9.62 9.04
N GLU A 144 30.19 10.22 9.68
CA GLU A 144 31.54 10.37 9.12
C GLU A 144 32.22 9.02 8.91
N GLU A 145 32.13 8.12 9.88
CA GLU A 145 32.68 6.77 9.77
C GLU A 145 31.97 5.96 8.67
N ALA A 146 30.65 6.04 8.60
CA ALA A 146 29.87 5.38 7.55
C ALA A 146 30.23 5.90 6.15
N LYS A 147 30.37 7.22 5.99
CA LYS A 147 30.78 7.85 4.74
C LYS A 147 32.18 7.46 4.33
N LYS A 148 33.14 7.41 5.27
CA LYS A 148 34.51 6.96 5.01
C LYS A 148 34.54 5.49 4.56
N GLU A 149 33.74 4.64 5.20
CA GLU A 149 33.64 3.23 4.82
C GLU A 149 32.99 3.04 3.42
N ALA A 150 31.92 3.79 3.14
CA ALA A 150 31.27 3.78 1.83
C ALA A 150 32.25 4.24 0.72
N GLN A 151 33.06 5.29 0.99
CA GLN A 151 34.07 5.75 0.05
C GLN A 151 35.16 4.67 -0.18
N ALA A 152 35.59 4.00 0.88
CA ALA A 152 36.60 2.92 0.74
C ALA A 152 36.05 1.75 -0.09
N VAL A 153 34.77 1.38 0.05
CA VAL A 153 34.11 0.38 -0.79
C VAL A 153 34.05 0.83 -2.24
N LEU A 154 33.68 2.09 -2.48
CA LEU A 154 33.65 2.67 -3.84
C LEU A 154 35.02 2.66 -4.51
N ASP A 155 36.08 2.99 -3.76
CA ASP A 155 37.47 2.99 -4.27
C ASP A 155 37.91 1.55 -4.65
N ARG A 156 37.53 0.53 -3.86
CA ARG A 156 37.78 -0.89 -4.18
C ARG A 156 37.06 -1.33 -5.45
N LEU A 157 35.78 -0.93 -5.61
CA LEU A 157 35.02 -1.18 -6.83
C LEU A 157 35.67 -0.53 -8.05
N ASN A 158 36.10 0.73 -7.93
CA ASN A 158 36.77 1.44 -9.02
C ASN A 158 38.15 0.81 -9.39
N ASN A 159 38.77 0.11 -8.45
CA ASN A 159 39.97 -0.68 -8.68
C ASN A 159 39.71 -2.09 -9.22
N GLY A 160 38.46 -2.43 -9.53
CA GLY A 160 38.08 -3.68 -10.21
C GLY A 160 37.74 -4.84 -9.25
N GLU A 161 37.54 -4.59 -7.96
CA GLU A 161 37.03 -5.64 -7.07
C GLU A 161 35.59 -6.03 -7.41
N ASP A 162 35.27 -7.30 -7.18
CA ASP A 162 33.95 -7.84 -7.48
C ASP A 162 32.88 -7.29 -6.51
N PHE A 163 31.77 -6.83 -7.09
CA PHE A 163 30.68 -6.22 -6.30
C PHE A 163 30.03 -7.21 -5.32
N ASP A 164 29.84 -8.47 -5.74
CA ASP A 164 29.18 -9.48 -4.91
C ASP A 164 30.08 -9.95 -3.76
N ALA A 165 31.41 -9.97 -3.99
CA ALA A 165 32.37 -10.21 -2.92
C ALA A 165 32.30 -9.11 -1.86
N LEU A 166 32.29 -7.83 -2.28
CA LEU A 166 32.18 -6.69 -1.36
C LEU A 166 30.84 -6.62 -0.64
N LEU A 167 29.76 -7.02 -1.29
CA LEU A 167 28.43 -7.07 -0.69
C LEU A 167 28.35 -8.07 0.48
N THR A 168 29.06 -9.21 0.37
CA THR A 168 29.08 -10.25 1.40
C THR A 168 29.97 -9.91 2.59
N GLU A 169 30.89 -8.95 2.47
CA GLU A 169 31.74 -8.48 3.57
C GLU A 169 31.01 -7.53 4.54
N LYS A 170 29.86 -6.96 4.18
CA LYS A 170 29.16 -5.89 4.87
C LYS A 170 27.79 -6.31 5.41
#